data_babbb10364853e4b37a7ca68af2f7e28
#
_entry.id   babbb10364853e4b37a7ca68af2f7e28
#
_cell.length_a   1.000
_cell.length_b   1.000
_cell.length_c   1.000
_cell.angle_alpha   90.00
_cell.angle_beta   90.00
_cell.angle_gamma   90.00
#
_symmetry.space_group_name_H-M   'P 1'
#
loop_
_entity.id
_entity.type
_entity.pdbx_description
1 polymer ?
#
loop_
_entity_poly.entity_id
_entity_poly.type
_entity_poly.pdbx_seq_one_letter_code
_entity_poly.pdbx_strand_id
1 'polypeptide(L)'
;MRLPIAISAILVASLGLNAPVMPQPRIQVAQTPAFTSFTFKQFKTNYRLWRQQKISNYSYEFARSCNCFPKATELVIIQVRNGVTTSITSKETGKPVDAQLFQKYNTIPKLFNIIKNALIRKAANLTVQYDPIIGYPTQINIDYDSRIADDEIFFTIKNLQKIN
;
A
#
# COMPACT_ATOMS: atom_id res chain seq x y z
N MET A 1 -62.07 -8.17 -72.75
CA MET A 1 -62.35 -7.65 -71.37
C MET A 1 -61.12 -7.89 -70.49
N ARG A 2 -60.36 -6.90 -70.20
CA ARG A 2 -59.21 -6.97 -69.32
C ARG A 2 -59.46 -5.97 -68.18
N LEU A 3 -59.59 -6.45 -66.94
CA LEU A 3 -59.68 -5.64 -65.74
C LEU A 3 -58.30 -5.18 -65.31
N PRO A 4 -58.10 -3.95 -64.85
CA PRO A 4 -56.86 -3.50 -64.27
C PRO A 4 -56.79 -3.86 -62.79
N ILE A 5 -55.66 -4.43 -62.36
CA ILE A 5 -55.31 -4.73 -60.98
C ILE A 5 -54.79 -3.44 -60.37
N ALA A 6 -55.48 -2.92 -59.37
CA ALA A 6 -55.04 -1.79 -58.55
C ALA A 6 -54.05 -2.27 -57.48
N ILE A 7 -52.81 -1.82 -57.54
CA ILE A 7 -51.80 -2.07 -56.54
C ILE A 7 -51.90 -0.93 -55.50
N SER A 8 -52.40 -1.25 -54.26
CA SER A 8 -52.39 -0.35 -53.15
C SER A 8 -51.00 -0.37 -52.48
N ALA A 9 -50.28 0.73 -52.57
CA ALA A 9 -49.03 0.93 -51.85
C ALA A 9 -49.36 1.34 -50.39
N ILE A 10 -49.01 0.45 -49.44
CA ILE A 10 -49.09 0.76 -47.98
C ILE A 10 -47.81 1.49 -47.59
N LEU A 11 -47.92 2.76 -47.25
CA LEU A 11 -46.85 3.59 -46.72
C LEU A 11 -46.72 3.31 -45.21
N VAL A 12 -45.70 2.55 -44.80
CA VAL A 12 -45.39 2.36 -43.40
C VAL A 12 -44.51 3.53 -42.91
N ALA A 13 -45.11 4.47 -42.23
CA ALA A 13 -44.37 5.53 -41.53
C ALA A 13 -43.75 4.98 -40.25
N SER A 14 -42.46 4.72 -40.26
CA SER A 14 -41.69 4.38 -39.04
C SER A 14 -41.43 5.66 -38.23
N LEU A 15 -42.22 5.86 -37.17
CA LEU A 15 -41.95 6.83 -36.13
C LEU A 15 -40.72 6.39 -35.32
N GLY A 16 -39.56 6.92 -35.66
CA GLY A 16 -38.36 6.77 -34.87
C GLY A 16 -38.52 7.49 -33.51
N LEU A 17 -38.73 6.72 -32.44
CA LEU A 17 -38.68 7.23 -31.09
C LEU A 17 -37.20 7.52 -30.74
N ASN A 18 -36.75 8.75 -30.95
CA ASN A 18 -35.49 9.23 -30.39
C ASN A 18 -35.67 9.41 -28.90
N ALA A 19 -35.37 8.38 -28.10
CA ALA A 19 -35.25 8.53 -26.65
C ALA A 19 -34.04 9.41 -26.34
N PRO A 20 -34.17 10.43 -25.49
CA PRO A 20 -33.02 11.24 -25.10
C PRO A 20 -32.04 10.37 -24.33
N VAL A 21 -30.81 10.25 -24.86
CA VAL A 21 -29.70 9.63 -24.17
C VAL A 21 -29.34 10.52 -23.00
N MET A 22 -29.75 10.14 -21.79
CA MET A 22 -29.29 10.85 -20.60
C MET A 22 -27.79 10.60 -20.42
N PRO A 23 -26.98 11.67 -20.25
CA PRO A 23 -25.58 11.51 -19.95
C PRO A 23 -25.44 10.83 -18.59
N GLN A 24 -24.88 9.63 -18.54
CA GLN A 24 -24.55 8.99 -17.28
C GLN A 24 -23.48 9.82 -16.57
N PRO A 25 -23.68 10.18 -15.30
CA PRO A 25 -22.63 10.86 -14.54
C PRO A 25 -21.42 9.94 -14.47
N ARG A 26 -20.31 10.38 -15.08
CA ARG A 26 -19.00 9.75 -14.84
C ARG A 26 -18.69 9.96 -13.37
N ILE A 27 -18.80 8.91 -12.57
CA ILE A 27 -18.26 8.92 -11.21
C ILE A 27 -16.74 8.97 -11.36
N GLN A 28 -16.18 10.16 -11.41
CA GLN A 28 -14.79 10.37 -11.15
C GLN A 28 -14.64 10.11 -9.65
N VAL A 29 -14.09 8.94 -9.30
CA VAL A 29 -13.58 8.69 -7.96
C VAL A 29 -12.35 9.59 -7.84
N ALA A 30 -12.58 10.85 -7.51
CA ALA A 30 -11.54 11.75 -7.06
C ALA A 30 -10.97 11.12 -5.78
N GLN A 31 -9.74 10.64 -5.82
CA GLN A 31 -8.99 10.33 -4.60
C GLN A 31 -9.01 11.61 -3.77
N THR A 32 -9.80 11.58 -2.69
CA THR A 32 -10.13 12.75 -1.92
C THR A 32 -8.83 13.35 -1.35
N PRO A 33 -8.58 14.66 -1.51
CA PRO A 33 -7.44 15.36 -0.88
C PRO A 33 -7.33 15.09 0.63
N ALA A 34 -8.45 14.75 1.28
CA ALA A 34 -8.56 14.40 2.67
C ALA A 34 -7.78 13.12 3.06
N PHE A 35 -7.77 12.08 2.23
CA PHE A 35 -7.04 10.83 2.55
C PHE A 35 -5.53 11.05 2.58
N THR A 36 -4.98 11.71 1.58
CA THR A 36 -3.54 12.01 1.50
C THR A 36 -3.09 12.94 2.63
N SER A 37 -3.90 13.94 2.99
CA SER A 37 -3.58 14.88 4.07
C SER A 37 -3.61 14.19 5.45
N PHE A 38 -4.56 13.27 5.69
CA PHE A 38 -4.67 12.52 6.93
C PHE A 38 -3.46 11.59 7.11
N THR A 39 -3.11 10.81 6.10
CA THR A 39 -1.96 9.89 6.13
C THR A 39 -0.64 10.64 6.34
N PHE A 40 -0.47 11.80 5.70
CA PHE A 40 0.73 12.63 5.90
C PHE A 40 0.81 13.22 7.31
N LYS A 41 -0.32 13.65 7.88
CA LYS A 41 -0.40 14.12 9.27
C LYS A 41 -0.04 13.00 10.25
N GLN A 42 -0.58 11.80 10.07
CA GLN A 42 -0.26 10.63 10.88
C GLN A 42 1.25 10.30 10.82
N PHE A 43 1.82 10.26 9.60
CA PHE A 43 3.25 10.04 9.40
C PHE A 43 4.08 11.05 10.22
N LYS A 44 3.82 12.36 10.08
CA LYS A 44 4.58 13.41 10.81
C LYS A 44 4.48 13.24 12.32
N THR A 45 3.28 12.97 12.83
CA THR A 45 3.04 12.82 14.27
C THR A 45 3.81 11.63 14.81
N ASN A 46 3.71 10.46 14.19
CA ASN A 46 4.33 9.24 14.66
C ASN A 46 5.86 9.25 14.47
N TYR A 47 6.34 9.82 13.35
CA TYR A 47 7.78 10.01 13.16
C TYR A 47 8.40 10.92 14.22
N ARG A 48 7.71 12.01 14.59
CA ARG A 48 8.16 12.89 15.69
C ARG A 48 8.16 12.14 17.01
N LEU A 49 7.09 11.38 17.31
CA LEU A 49 6.97 10.60 18.55
C LEU A 49 8.11 9.58 18.66
N TRP A 50 8.40 8.82 17.61
CA TRP A 50 9.54 7.91 17.55
C TRP A 50 10.88 8.62 17.81
N ARG A 51 11.13 9.75 17.14
CA ARG A 51 12.38 10.49 17.31
C ARG A 51 12.57 11.04 18.72
N GLN A 52 11.50 11.44 19.40
CA GLN A 52 11.53 11.92 20.78
C GLN A 52 11.97 10.82 21.76
N GLN A 53 11.75 9.56 21.43
CA GLN A 53 12.18 8.43 22.29
C GLN A 53 13.69 8.28 22.36
N LYS A 54 14.45 8.81 21.39
CA LYS A 54 15.93 8.68 21.30
C LYS A 54 16.42 7.22 21.43
N ILE A 55 15.63 6.26 20.95
CA ILE A 55 15.95 4.84 21.00
C ILE A 55 16.94 4.52 19.89
N SER A 56 18.15 4.12 20.24
CA SER A 56 19.22 3.70 19.29
C SER A 56 19.58 2.23 19.41
N ASN A 57 19.24 1.60 20.56
CA ASN A 57 19.49 0.19 20.82
C ASN A 57 18.15 -0.51 21.01
N TYR A 58 17.81 -1.44 20.10
CA TYR A 58 16.54 -2.16 20.17
C TYR A 58 16.59 -3.43 19.31
N SER A 59 15.69 -4.33 19.60
CA SER A 59 15.37 -5.48 18.75
C SER A 59 13.90 -5.48 18.40
N TYR A 60 13.54 -6.09 17.28
CA TYR A 60 12.16 -6.27 16.87
C TYR A 60 12.00 -7.45 15.93
N GLU A 61 10.80 -7.98 15.87
CA GLU A 61 10.40 -8.97 14.86
C GLU A 61 9.95 -8.26 13.61
N PHE A 62 10.42 -8.75 12.47
CA PHE A 62 10.08 -8.22 11.16
C PHE A 62 9.69 -9.33 10.20
N ALA A 63 8.58 -9.15 9.51
CA ALA A 63 8.16 -9.98 8.38
C ALA A 63 7.78 -9.10 7.19
N ARG A 64 8.07 -9.59 5.99
CA ARG A 64 7.62 -9.02 4.73
C ARG A 64 6.76 -10.05 4.00
N SER A 65 5.61 -9.63 3.46
CA SER A 65 4.83 -10.41 2.49
C SER A 65 4.85 -9.68 1.16
N CYS A 66 5.21 -10.38 0.10
CA CYS A 66 5.28 -9.89 -1.28
C CYS A 66 5.33 -11.11 -2.22
N ASN A 67 5.08 -10.90 -3.48
CA ASN A 67 5.36 -11.91 -4.51
C ASN A 67 6.89 -11.98 -4.76
N CYS A 68 7.62 -12.56 -3.81
CA CYS A 68 9.08 -12.60 -3.81
C CYS A 68 9.60 -13.93 -3.27
N PHE A 69 10.92 -14.14 -3.30
CA PHE A 69 11.53 -15.40 -2.86
C PHE A 69 11.20 -15.73 -1.40
N PRO A 70 10.93 -17.00 -1.05
CA PRO A 70 10.56 -17.42 0.31
C PRO A 70 11.51 -16.92 1.41
N LYS A 71 12.82 -16.94 1.19
CA LYS A 71 13.82 -16.40 2.13
C LYS A 71 13.66 -14.91 2.43
N ALA A 72 13.04 -14.15 1.53
CA ALA A 72 12.80 -12.74 1.71
C ALA A 72 11.51 -12.44 2.50
N THR A 73 10.65 -13.45 2.71
CA THR A 73 9.40 -13.36 3.49
C THR A 73 9.53 -13.98 4.87
N GLU A 74 10.69 -14.52 5.20
CA GLU A 74 10.97 -15.15 6.48
C GLU A 74 10.76 -14.18 7.65
N LEU A 75 10.15 -14.68 8.73
CA LEU A 75 10.03 -13.92 9.98
C LEU A 75 11.40 -13.87 10.66
N VAL A 76 11.93 -12.69 10.84
CA VAL A 76 13.27 -12.47 11.40
C VAL A 76 13.23 -11.61 12.67
N ILE A 77 14.25 -11.78 13.51
CA ILE A 77 14.58 -10.89 14.62
C ILE A 77 15.72 -10.00 14.17
N ILE A 78 15.50 -8.69 14.19
CA ILE A 78 16.50 -7.69 13.82
C ILE A 78 17.00 -6.99 15.10
N GLN A 79 18.32 -6.98 15.30
CA GLN A 79 18.95 -6.21 16.38
C GLN A 79 19.65 -4.99 15.82
N VAL A 80 19.43 -3.87 16.48
CA VAL A 80 20.01 -2.57 16.16
C VAL A 80 20.78 -2.04 17.36
N ARG A 81 22.03 -1.65 17.16
CA ARG A 81 22.89 -1.02 18.16
C ARG A 81 23.41 0.31 17.60
N ASN A 82 23.33 1.36 18.40
CA ASN A 82 23.74 2.71 17.98
C ASN A 82 23.12 3.15 16.64
N GLY A 83 21.85 2.74 16.39
CA GLY A 83 21.14 3.02 15.15
C GLY A 83 21.55 2.19 13.93
N VAL A 84 22.48 1.25 14.09
CA VAL A 84 22.98 0.36 13.03
C VAL A 84 22.53 -1.09 13.29
N THR A 85 22.11 -1.78 12.26
CA THR A 85 21.76 -3.21 12.36
C THR A 85 23.02 -4.04 12.62
N THR A 86 23.00 -4.81 13.70
CA THR A 86 24.12 -5.67 14.10
C THR A 86 23.88 -7.14 13.83
N SER A 87 22.63 -7.59 13.85
CA SER A 87 22.28 -8.96 13.48
C SER A 87 20.88 -9.06 12.92
N ILE A 88 20.69 -10.04 12.04
CA ILE A 88 19.38 -10.48 11.55
C ILE A 88 19.37 -12.00 11.60
N THR A 89 18.44 -12.57 12.37
CA THR A 89 18.32 -14.01 12.56
C THR A 89 16.91 -14.49 12.26
N SER A 90 16.80 -15.67 11.69
CA SER A 90 15.52 -16.35 11.54
C SER A 90 14.88 -16.56 12.90
N LYS A 91 13.61 -16.18 13.07
CA LYS A 91 12.89 -16.44 14.32
C LYS A 91 12.65 -17.93 14.52
N GLU A 92 12.48 -18.68 13.46
CA GLU A 92 12.20 -20.11 13.49
C GLU A 92 13.45 -20.93 13.87
N THR A 93 14.58 -20.64 13.22
CA THR A 93 15.79 -21.46 13.34
C THR A 93 16.86 -20.87 14.26
N GLY A 94 16.75 -19.58 14.61
CA GLY A 94 17.78 -18.84 15.36
C GLY A 94 19.06 -18.57 14.56
N LYS A 95 19.15 -19.03 13.30
CA LYS A 95 20.35 -18.90 12.48
C LYS A 95 20.42 -17.52 11.79
N PRO A 96 21.61 -16.99 11.52
CA PRO A 96 21.78 -15.79 10.72
C PRO A 96 21.15 -15.95 9.33
N VAL A 97 20.53 -14.89 8.83
CA VAL A 97 19.98 -14.79 7.47
C VAL A 97 20.79 -13.77 6.64
N ASP A 98 20.65 -13.84 5.32
CA ASP A 98 21.32 -12.90 4.44
C ASP A 98 20.80 -11.45 4.70
N ALA A 99 21.66 -10.64 5.30
CA ALA A 99 21.35 -9.26 5.66
C ALA A 99 21.04 -8.38 4.44
N GLN A 100 21.52 -8.72 3.24
CA GLN A 100 21.27 -7.96 2.02
C GLN A 100 19.78 -7.97 1.65
N LEU A 101 19.07 -9.08 1.93
CA LEU A 101 17.63 -9.19 1.71
C LEU A 101 16.81 -8.16 2.50
N PHE A 102 17.36 -7.65 3.60
CA PHE A 102 16.71 -6.75 4.55
C PHE A 102 17.30 -5.34 4.57
N GLN A 103 18.33 -5.04 3.78
CA GLN A 103 19.10 -3.80 3.86
C GLN A 103 18.25 -2.52 3.77
N LYS A 104 17.17 -2.54 3.00
CA LYS A 104 16.30 -1.36 2.78
C LYS A 104 15.35 -1.07 3.94
N TYR A 105 15.13 -2.01 4.88
CA TYR A 105 14.12 -1.93 5.93
C TYR A 105 14.54 -2.51 7.29
N ASN A 106 15.82 -2.67 7.51
CA ASN A 106 16.37 -3.30 8.71
C ASN A 106 16.58 -2.34 9.90
N THR A 107 15.99 -1.15 9.88
CA THR A 107 15.89 -0.24 11.03
C THR A 107 14.55 0.52 10.98
N ILE A 108 14.04 0.95 12.13
CA ILE A 108 12.79 1.75 12.18
C ILE A 108 12.90 3.05 11.36
N PRO A 109 14.02 3.83 11.40
CA PRO A 109 14.17 4.99 10.52
C PRO A 109 14.06 4.67 9.02
N LYS A 110 14.56 3.50 8.58
CA LYS A 110 14.43 3.08 7.17
C LYS A 110 12.99 2.76 6.82
N LEU A 111 12.21 2.17 7.73
CA LEU A 111 10.77 1.95 7.51
C LEU A 111 10.02 3.29 7.35
N PHE A 112 10.33 4.29 8.15
CA PHE A 112 9.79 5.64 7.96
C PHE A 112 10.19 6.25 6.61
N ASN A 113 11.42 6.00 6.12
CA ASN A 113 11.81 6.45 4.78
C ASN A 113 11.01 5.78 3.67
N ILE A 114 10.65 4.50 3.81
CA ILE A 114 9.78 3.80 2.87
C ILE A 114 8.39 4.45 2.83
N ILE A 115 7.79 4.69 3.99
CA ILE A 115 6.49 5.37 4.10
C ILE A 115 6.55 6.77 3.46
N LYS A 116 7.60 7.53 3.77
CA LYS A 116 7.82 8.86 3.19
C LYS A 116 7.91 8.81 1.67
N ASN A 117 8.65 7.83 1.12
CA ASN A 117 8.78 7.66 -0.31
C ASN A 117 7.44 7.29 -0.98
N ALA A 118 6.65 6.42 -0.35
CA ALA A 118 5.31 6.09 -0.84
C ALA A 118 4.39 7.32 -0.87
N LEU A 119 4.44 8.17 0.16
CA LEU A 119 3.71 9.44 0.21
C LEU A 119 4.15 10.41 -0.90
N ILE A 120 5.46 10.57 -1.11
CA ILE A 120 6.01 11.49 -2.13
C ILE A 120 5.65 10.99 -3.53
N ARG A 121 5.75 9.69 -3.78
CA ARG A 121 5.42 9.05 -5.07
C ARG A 121 3.92 8.95 -5.31
N LYS A 122 3.09 9.32 -4.33
CA LYS A 122 1.63 9.21 -4.40
C LYS A 122 1.20 7.76 -4.73
N ALA A 123 1.69 6.80 -3.94
CA ALA A 123 1.29 5.40 -4.07
C ALA A 123 -0.24 5.29 -4.18
N ALA A 124 -0.72 4.35 -5.00
CA ALA A 124 -2.15 4.14 -5.24
C ALA A 124 -2.90 3.81 -3.94
N ASN A 125 -2.25 3.00 -3.07
CA ASN A 125 -2.72 2.76 -1.72
C ASN A 125 -1.54 2.79 -0.73
N LEU A 126 -1.76 3.42 0.43
CA LEU A 126 -0.81 3.44 1.54
C LEU A 126 -1.59 3.38 2.85
N THR A 127 -1.48 2.27 3.56
CA THR A 127 -2.04 2.11 4.91
C THR A 127 -0.91 1.83 5.88
N VAL A 128 -0.86 2.60 6.98
CA VAL A 128 0.15 2.42 8.02
C VAL A 128 -0.52 2.39 9.39
N GLN A 129 -0.19 1.39 10.18
CA GLN A 129 -0.51 1.35 11.60
C GLN A 129 0.74 1.68 12.41
N TYR A 130 0.56 2.36 13.54
CA TYR A 130 1.65 2.78 14.39
C TYR A 130 1.41 2.36 15.83
N ASP A 131 2.49 2.11 16.55
CA ASP A 131 2.44 1.96 18.00
C ASP A 131 1.98 3.28 18.63
N PRO A 132 0.92 3.26 19.47
CA PRO A 132 0.35 4.50 20.02
C PRO A 132 1.23 5.18 21.06
N ILE A 133 2.20 4.47 21.65
CA ILE A 133 3.03 4.97 22.76
C ILE A 133 4.33 5.58 22.24
N ILE A 134 5.04 4.86 21.39
CA ILE A 134 6.37 5.26 20.90
C ILE A 134 6.42 5.57 19.40
N GLY A 135 5.34 5.33 18.67
CA GLY A 135 5.13 5.85 17.32
C GLY A 135 5.81 5.07 16.18
N TYR A 136 6.48 3.93 16.43
CA TYR A 136 7.05 3.16 15.32
C TYR A 136 5.95 2.49 14.47
N PRO A 137 6.15 2.27 13.18
CA PRO A 137 5.17 1.58 12.35
C PRO A 137 5.10 0.09 12.72
N THR A 138 3.89 -0.41 12.97
CA THR A 138 3.60 -1.82 13.30
C THR A 138 3.15 -2.60 12.08
N GLN A 139 2.45 -1.94 11.14
CA GLN A 139 2.10 -2.48 9.85
C GLN A 139 2.26 -1.41 8.77
N ILE A 140 2.76 -1.81 7.61
CA ILE A 140 2.88 -0.94 6.44
C ILE A 140 2.36 -1.74 5.24
N ASN A 141 1.35 -1.22 4.55
CA ASN A 141 0.86 -1.75 3.29
C ASN A 141 1.00 -0.69 2.22
N ILE A 142 1.68 -1.01 1.14
CA ILE A 142 1.93 -0.12 0.01
C ILE A 142 1.56 -0.84 -1.28
N ASP A 143 0.73 -0.20 -2.08
CA ASP A 143 0.45 -0.51 -3.47
C ASP A 143 0.85 0.74 -4.29
N TYR A 144 1.82 0.61 -5.16
CA TYR A 144 2.31 1.76 -5.93
C TYR A 144 1.47 2.04 -7.18
N ASP A 145 0.90 1.01 -7.81
CA ASP A 145 0.06 1.14 -9.00
C ASP A 145 -1.01 0.04 -9.02
N SER A 146 -2.25 0.39 -8.70
CA SER A 146 -3.40 -0.55 -8.67
C SER A 146 -3.70 -1.27 -9.98
N ARG A 147 -2.99 -0.95 -11.06
CA ARG A 147 -3.09 -1.64 -12.37
C ARG A 147 -2.05 -2.75 -12.53
N ILE A 148 -1.08 -2.81 -11.64
CA ILE A 148 0.01 -3.80 -11.66
C ILE A 148 -0.31 -4.83 -10.58
N ALA A 149 -0.57 -6.06 -10.99
CA ALA A 149 -0.71 -7.16 -10.05
C ALA A 149 0.65 -7.45 -9.38
N ASP A 150 0.61 -7.80 -8.10
CA ASP A 150 1.77 -8.28 -7.33
C ASP A 150 2.85 -7.20 -7.02
N ASP A 151 2.54 -5.90 -7.11
CA ASP A 151 3.43 -4.82 -6.66
C ASP A 151 3.17 -4.39 -5.21
N GLU A 152 2.21 -5.02 -4.54
CA GLU A 152 1.89 -4.77 -3.14
C GLU A 152 2.99 -5.31 -2.22
N ILE A 153 3.29 -4.54 -1.21
CA ILE A 153 4.26 -4.87 -0.18
C ILE A 153 3.62 -4.71 1.19
N PHE A 154 3.65 -5.78 1.99
CA PHE A 154 3.24 -5.77 3.39
C PHE A 154 4.44 -5.94 4.29
N PHE A 155 4.57 -5.04 5.27
CA PHE A 155 5.50 -5.21 6.38
C PHE A 155 4.73 -5.35 7.70
N THR A 156 5.20 -6.27 8.53
CA THR A 156 4.72 -6.44 9.91
C THR A 156 5.90 -6.30 10.86
N ILE A 157 5.76 -5.44 11.85
CA ILE A 157 6.77 -5.13 12.87
C ILE A 157 6.14 -5.37 14.24
N LYS A 158 6.71 -6.27 15.02
CA LYS A 158 6.20 -6.66 16.34
C LYS A 158 7.29 -6.71 17.38
N ASN A 159 6.88 -6.75 18.64
CA ASN A 159 7.75 -7.05 19.78
C ASN A 159 9.02 -6.18 19.82
N LEU A 160 8.86 -4.87 19.53
CA LEU A 160 9.98 -3.95 19.66
C LEU A 160 10.35 -3.78 21.14
N GLN A 161 11.60 -4.08 21.47
CA GLN A 161 12.15 -4.01 22.81
C GLN A 161 13.43 -3.20 22.80
N LYS A 162 13.58 -2.29 23.78
CA LYS A 162 14.87 -1.64 24.03
C LYS A 162 15.85 -2.66 24.57
N ILE A 163 17.09 -2.60 24.14
CA ILE A 163 18.19 -3.44 24.62
C ILE A 163 19.32 -2.55 25.13
N ASN A 164 19.99 -3.02 26.16
CA ASN A 164 21.14 -2.33 26.77
C ASN A 164 22.39 -2.46 25.92
#